data_94f2645b99ab4eeda1c6b2501343152b
#
_entry.id   94f2645b99ab4eeda1c6b2501343152b
#
_cell.length_a   1.000
_cell.length_b   1.000
_cell.length_c   1.000
_cell.angle_alpha   90.00
_cell.angle_beta   90.00
_cell.angle_gamma   90.00
#
_symmetry.space_group_name_H-M   'P 1'
#
loop_
_entity.id
_entity.type
_entity.pdbx_description
1 polymer ?
#
loop_
_entity_poly.entity_id
_entity_poly.type
_entity_poly.pdbx_seq_one_letter_code
_entity_poly.pdbx_strand_id
1 'polypeptide(L)'
;ETTLSLAESSYPEAYRYLLDAYQANSKAFGPQTFYFLACLAGGAGMPEQALAWLRSAIADHAWWYRPEVLTDDDLAPLKDRLEFLALKSLSDQRYADAVSRSQALFSWKGKHADSLFLAVHGNTQNGQTARADWEPILGKSNSWQLEAIQSAEPDGYGTYRWRYDGASYAAVAQAMEAMQGQGYQRIVCGGFSAGCDMLLRSVLFTDARCDMLILQ
;
A
#
# COMPACT_ATOMS: atom_id res chain seq x y z
N GLU A 1 2.80 0.61 15.59
CA GLU A 1 4.01 0.39 16.43
C GLU A 1 3.66 -0.30 17.75
N THR A 2 2.72 0.22 18.54
CA THR A 2 2.35 -0.35 19.86
C THR A 2 1.92 -1.82 19.78
N THR A 3 1.12 -2.19 18.78
CA THR A 3 0.66 -3.58 18.60
C THR A 3 1.81 -4.55 18.34
N LEU A 4 2.77 -4.17 17.48
CA LEU A 4 3.94 -5.00 17.18
C LEU A 4 4.84 -5.14 18.41
N SER A 5 5.11 -4.06 19.11
CA SER A 5 5.89 -4.10 20.35
C SER A 5 5.26 -4.97 21.44
N LEU A 6 3.92 -4.97 21.54
CA LEU A 6 3.20 -5.86 22.44
C LEU A 6 3.29 -7.32 21.99
N ALA A 7 3.25 -7.61 20.69
CA ALA A 7 3.33 -8.96 20.15
C ALA A 7 4.69 -9.64 20.45
N GLU A 8 5.77 -8.88 20.50
CA GLU A 8 7.10 -9.37 20.90
C GLU A 8 7.12 -9.95 22.32
N SER A 9 6.21 -9.48 23.18
CA SER A 9 6.12 -9.92 24.59
C SER A 9 4.92 -10.79 24.88
N SER A 10 3.77 -10.54 24.22
CA SER A 10 2.50 -11.24 24.51
C SER A 10 1.49 -11.13 23.37
N TYR A 11 1.36 -12.17 22.57
CA TYR A 11 0.29 -12.26 21.54
C TYR A 11 -1.13 -12.01 22.07
N PRO A 12 -1.54 -12.58 23.23
CA PRO A 12 -2.88 -12.31 23.78
C PRO A 12 -3.14 -10.84 24.12
N GLU A 13 -2.14 -10.13 24.62
CA GLU A 13 -2.27 -8.70 24.93
C GLU A 13 -2.32 -7.86 23.67
N ALA A 14 -1.45 -8.13 22.71
CA ALA A 14 -1.46 -7.47 21.41
C ALA A 14 -2.78 -7.68 20.66
N TYR A 15 -3.30 -8.92 20.68
CA TYR A 15 -4.60 -9.23 20.09
C TYR A 15 -5.73 -8.42 20.73
N ARG A 16 -5.80 -8.38 22.05
CA ARG A 16 -6.83 -7.62 22.78
C ARG A 16 -6.73 -6.14 22.46
N TYR A 17 -5.54 -5.58 22.50
CA TYR A 17 -5.30 -4.17 22.21
C TYR A 17 -5.80 -3.78 20.80
N LEU A 18 -5.45 -4.58 19.78
CA LEU A 18 -5.89 -4.31 18.41
C LEU A 18 -7.38 -4.55 18.22
N LEU A 19 -7.95 -5.57 18.88
CA LEU A 19 -9.38 -5.86 18.86
C LEU A 19 -10.20 -4.72 19.46
N ASP A 20 -9.78 -4.17 20.62
CA ASP A 20 -10.45 -3.05 21.28
C ASP A 20 -10.43 -1.80 20.37
N ALA A 21 -9.29 -1.52 19.73
CA ALA A 21 -9.18 -0.43 18.78
C ALA A 21 -10.13 -0.63 17.56
N TYR A 22 -10.18 -1.85 17.01
CA TYR A 22 -11.10 -2.20 15.93
C TYR A 22 -12.58 -2.02 16.35
N GLN A 23 -12.95 -2.49 17.53
CA GLN A 23 -14.33 -2.37 18.04
C GLN A 23 -14.74 -0.92 18.27
N ALA A 24 -13.80 -0.07 18.69
CA ALA A 24 -14.06 1.36 18.88
C ALA A 24 -14.35 2.11 17.58
N ASN A 25 -13.73 1.70 16.46
CA ASN A 25 -13.93 2.36 15.15
C ASN A 25 -13.65 1.39 13.98
N SER A 26 -14.51 0.41 13.78
CA SER A 26 -14.33 -0.62 12.74
C SER A 26 -14.19 -0.07 11.31
N LYS A 27 -14.76 1.10 11.02
CA LYS A 27 -14.70 1.73 9.69
C LYS A 27 -13.32 2.28 9.33
N ALA A 28 -12.46 2.51 10.32
CA ALA A 28 -11.10 3.00 10.10
C ALA A 28 -10.11 1.88 9.71
N PHE A 29 -10.56 0.62 9.73
CA PHE A 29 -9.71 -0.55 9.56
C PHE A 29 -10.04 -1.31 8.28
N GLY A 30 -9.02 -1.86 7.65
CA GLY A 30 -9.10 -2.57 6.38
C GLY A 30 -8.39 -3.93 6.38
N PRO A 31 -8.06 -4.46 5.19
CA PRO A 31 -7.50 -5.80 5.03
C PRO A 31 -6.29 -6.10 5.93
N GLN A 32 -5.38 -5.14 6.07
CA GLN A 32 -4.17 -5.30 6.88
C GLN A 32 -4.48 -5.54 8.36
N THR A 33 -5.51 -4.89 8.91
CA THR A 33 -5.91 -5.10 10.31
C THR A 33 -6.48 -6.49 10.53
N PHE A 34 -7.29 -6.99 9.59
CA PHE A 34 -7.85 -8.34 9.69
C PHE A 34 -6.75 -9.41 9.62
N TYR A 35 -5.76 -9.20 8.76
CA TYR A 35 -4.57 -10.05 8.73
C TYR A 35 -3.81 -10.03 10.06
N PHE A 36 -3.53 -8.85 10.63
CA PHE A 36 -2.86 -8.76 11.93
C PHE A 36 -3.68 -9.41 13.05
N LEU A 37 -5.00 -9.21 13.08
CA LEU A 37 -5.86 -9.89 14.05
C LEU A 37 -5.82 -11.42 13.90
N ALA A 38 -5.73 -11.92 12.65
CA ALA A 38 -5.58 -13.34 12.40
C ALA A 38 -4.23 -13.88 12.90
N CYS A 39 -3.11 -13.19 12.60
CA CYS A 39 -1.78 -13.58 13.08
C CYS A 39 -1.69 -13.55 14.60
N LEU A 40 -2.15 -12.45 15.23
CA LEU A 40 -2.13 -12.33 16.68
C LEU A 40 -3.00 -13.40 17.38
N ALA A 41 -4.16 -13.73 16.80
CA ALA A 41 -4.99 -14.83 17.30
C ALA A 41 -4.30 -16.19 17.12
N GLY A 42 -3.64 -16.42 15.98
CA GLY A 42 -2.88 -17.63 15.71
C GLY A 42 -1.73 -17.83 16.71
N GLY A 43 -0.89 -16.80 16.88
CA GLY A 43 0.22 -16.79 17.85
C GLY A 43 -0.26 -16.88 19.31
N ALA A 44 -1.46 -16.38 19.63
CA ALA A 44 -2.08 -16.52 20.95
C ALA A 44 -2.71 -17.92 21.19
N GLY A 45 -2.62 -18.86 20.25
CA GLY A 45 -3.22 -20.18 20.37
C GLY A 45 -4.75 -20.19 20.21
N MET A 46 -5.31 -19.22 19.49
CA MET A 46 -6.75 -19.09 19.21
C MET A 46 -7.06 -19.35 17.72
N PRO A 47 -6.84 -20.54 17.19
CA PRO A 47 -6.94 -20.83 15.75
C PRO A 47 -8.34 -20.61 15.16
N GLU A 48 -9.41 -20.77 15.94
CA GLU A 48 -10.77 -20.51 15.47
C GLU A 48 -11.00 -19.01 15.22
N GLN A 49 -10.49 -18.15 16.09
CA GLN A 49 -10.55 -16.70 15.92
C GLN A 49 -9.70 -16.26 14.73
N ALA A 50 -8.49 -16.81 14.59
CA ALA A 50 -7.63 -16.53 13.45
C ALA A 50 -8.34 -16.88 12.12
N LEU A 51 -8.96 -18.05 12.04
CA LEU A 51 -9.72 -18.48 10.87
C LEU A 51 -10.95 -17.59 10.62
N ALA A 52 -11.65 -17.17 11.68
CA ALA A 52 -12.80 -16.28 11.56
C ALA A 52 -12.41 -14.92 10.97
N TRP A 53 -11.27 -14.33 11.35
CA TRP A 53 -10.77 -13.10 10.77
C TRP A 53 -10.44 -13.24 9.29
N LEU A 54 -9.75 -14.33 8.90
CA LEU A 54 -9.44 -14.61 7.50
C LEU A 54 -10.70 -14.86 6.66
N ARG A 55 -11.68 -15.58 7.21
CA ARG A 55 -12.98 -15.78 6.56
C ARG A 55 -13.66 -14.45 6.31
N SER A 56 -13.73 -13.60 7.34
CA SER A 56 -14.36 -12.30 7.20
C SER A 56 -13.64 -11.45 6.15
N ALA A 57 -12.31 -11.41 6.14
CA ALA A 57 -11.56 -10.68 5.13
C ALA A 57 -11.79 -11.22 3.71
N ILE A 58 -11.61 -12.53 3.53
CA ILE A 58 -11.53 -13.13 2.19
C ILE A 58 -12.91 -13.48 1.66
N ALA A 59 -13.77 -14.13 2.45
CA ALA A 59 -15.08 -14.56 1.99
C ALA A 59 -16.11 -13.41 2.04
N ASP A 60 -16.23 -12.72 3.18
CA ASP A 60 -17.31 -11.76 3.40
C ASP A 60 -17.03 -10.40 2.72
N HIS A 61 -15.78 -9.90 2.83
CA HIS A 61 -15.38 -8.60 2.23
C HIS A 61 -14.78 -8.72 0.83
N ALA A 62 -14.57 -9.94 0.32
CA ALA A 62 -13.92 -10.20 -0.96
C ALA A 62 -12.49 -9.65 -1.07
N TRP A 63 -11.81 -9.37 0.05
CA TRP A 63 -10.43 -8.96 0.08
C TRP A 63 -9.49 -10.11 -0.26
N TRP A 64 -8.26 -9.79 -0.54
CA TRP A 64 -7.23 -10.77 -0.85
C TRP A 64 -5.86 -10.24 -0.41
N TYR A 65 -4.95 -11.16 -0.26
CA TYR A 65 -3.58 -10.92 0.15
C TYR A 65 -2.63 -11.53 -0.88
N ARG A 66 -1.45 -11.00 -0.96
CA ARG A 66 -0.34 -11.60 -1.69
C ARG A 66 -0.05 -13.00 -1.11
N PRO A 67 0.30 -14.02 -1.96
CA PRO A 67 0.42 -15.41 -1.51
C PRO A 67 1.35 -15.62 -0.31
N GLU A 68 2.45 -14.86 -0.23
CA GLU A 68 3.44 -14.97 0.85
C GLU A 68 2.88 -14.52 2.21
N VAL A 69 1.93 -13.60 2.22
CA VAL A 69 1.31 -13.07 3.45
C VAL A 69 0.59 -14.19 4.22
N LEU A 70 -0.08 -15.10 3.50
CA LEU A 70 -0.79 -16.22 4.12
C LEU A 70 0.12 -17.44 4.38
N THR A 71 1.43 -17.29 4.26
CA THR A 71 2.41 -18.30 4.68
C THR A 71 3.11 -17.97 6.00
N ASP A 72 2.70 -16.89 6.65
CA ASP A 72 3.21 -16.42 7.92
C ASP A 72 3.21 -17.52 8.99
N ASP A 73 4.25 -17.57 9.82
CA ASP A 73 4.41 -18.57 10.86
C ASP A 73 3.35 -18.44 11.97
N ASP A 74 2.83 -17.26 12.22
CA ASP A 74 1.73 -17.03 13.15
C ASP A 74 0.43 -17.71 12.71
N LEU A 75 0.29 -18.04 11.41
CA LEU A 75 -0.82 -18.80 10.85
C LEU A 75 -0.53 -20.30 10.77
N ALA A 76 0.62 -20.78 11.27
CA ALA A 76 0.98 -22.20 11.27
C ALA A 76 -0.11 -23.13 11.85
N PRO A 77 -0.86 -22.76 12.92
CA PRO A 77 -1.95 -23.59 13.43
C PRO A 77 -3.11 -23.83 12.44
N LEU A 78 -3.18 -23.08 11.35
CA LEU A 78 -4.22 -23.17 10.34
C LEU A 78 -3.81 -23.95 9.09
N LYS A 79 -2.51 -24.20 8.89
CA LYS A 79 -1.95 -24.70 7.60
C LYS A 79 -2.60 -25.97 7.05
N ASP A 80 -3.05 -26.88 7.93
CA ASP A 80 -3.67 -28.15 7.53
C ASP A 80 -5.20 -28.12 7.55
N ARG A 81 -5.81 -26.98 7.85
CA ARG A 81 -7.27 -26.87 7.90
C ARG A 81 -7.84 -26.66 6.50
N LEU A 82 -8.80 -27.49 6.11
CA LEU A 82 -9.42 -27.43 4.78
C LEU A 82 -10.02 -26.05 4.47
N GLU A 83 -10.64 -25.42 5.46
CA GLU A 83 -11.20 -24.08 5.29
C GLU A 83 -10.12 -23.02 5.04
N PHE A 84 -9.01 -23.06 5.76
CA PHE A 84 -7.88 -22.16 5.52
C PHE A 84 -7.30 -22.35 4.11
N LEU A 85 -7.13 -23.59 3.67
CA LEU A 85 -6.64 -23.90 2.33
C LEU A 85 -7.59 -23.36 1.24
N ALA A 86 -8.90 -23.47 1.44
CA ALA A 86 -9.89 -22.91 0.53
C ALA A 86 -9.85 -21.38 0.49
N LEU A 87 -9.74 -20.71 1.65
CA LEU A 87 -9.60 -19.25 1.73
C LEU A 87 -8.31 -18.78 1.09
N LYS A 88 -7.20 -19.47 1.35
CA LYS A 88 -5.91 -19.16 0.72
C LYS A 88 -5.99 -19.29 -0.80
N SER A 89 -6.54 -20.38 -1.32
CA SER A 89 -6.72 -20.59 -2.75
C SER A 89 -7.56 -19.46 -3.39
N LEU A 90 -8.64 -19.03 -2.73
CA LEU A 90 -9.48 -17.93 -3.20
C LEU A 90 -8.74 -16.61 -3.20
N SER A 91 -7.93 -16.34 -2.17
CA SER A 91 -7.08 -15.15 -2.10
C SER A 91 -6.02 -15.14 -3.21
N ASP A 92 -5.33 -16.27 -3.41
CA ASP A 92 -4.29 -16.43 -4.44
C ASP A 92 -4.87 -16.22 -5.85
N GLN A 93 -6.07 -16.74 -6.13
CA GLN A 93 -6.76 -16.52 -7.40
C GLN A 93 -7.06 -15.02 -7.63
N ARG A 94 -7.61 -14.34 -6.61
CA ARG A 94 -7.91 -12.90 -6.71
C ARG A 94 -6.65 -12.05 -6.88
N TYR A 95 -5.58 -12.43 -6.20
CA TYR A 95 -4.27 -11.78 -6.40
C TYR A 95 -3.78 -11.96 -7.85
N ALA A 96 -3.82 -13.17 -8.38
CA ALA A 96 -3.43 -13.44 -9.77
C ALA A 96 -4.27 -12.63 -10.77
N ASP A 97 -5.57 -12.54 -10.54
CA ASP A 97 -6.48 -11.70 -11.33
C ASP A 97 -6.14 -10.20 -11.22
N ALA A 98 -5.77 -9.73 -10.03
CA ALA A 98 -5.35 -8.34 -9.83
C ALA A 98 -4.03 -8.04 -10.55
N VAL A 99 -3.04 -8.93 -10.45
CA VAL A 99 -1.76 -8.80 -11.15
C VAL A 99 -1.95 -8.78 -12.66
N SER A 100 -2.79 -9.65 -13.20
CA SER A 100 -3.02 -9.73 -14.66
C SER A 100 -3.66 -8.47 -15.25
N ARG A 101 -4.38 -7.68 -14.43
CA ARG A 101 -5.07 -6.44 -14.84
C ARG A 101 -4.35 -5.18 -14.42
N SER A 102 -3.32 -5.31 -13.59
CA SER A 102 -2.62 -4.16 -13.04
C SER A 102 -1.70 -3.51 -14.05
N GLN A 103 -1.67 -2.19 -14.00
CA GLN A 103 -0.72 -1.37 -14.76
C GLN A 103 -0.37 -0.13 -13.94
N ALA A 104 0.80 0.45 -14.18
CA ALA A 104 1.13 1.74 -13.59
C ALA A 104 0.14 2.80 -14.10
N LEU A 105 -0.45 3.54 -13.17
CA LEU A 105 -1.44 4.57 -13.49
C LEU A 105 -0.89 5.94 -13.14
N PHE A 106 -0.77 6.74 -14.18
CA PHE A 106 -0.54 8.17 -14.06
C PHE A 106 -1.59 8.88 -14.90
N SER A 107 -2.53 9.54 -14.23
CA SER A 107 -3.66 10.21 -14.87
C SER A 107 -3.49 11.72 -14.78
N TRP A 108 -2.94 12.30 -15.82
CA TRP A 108 -2.84 13.75 -15.96
C TRP A 108 -3.96 14.28 -16.87
N LYS A 109 -4.70 15.26 -16.38
CA LYS A 109 -5.86 15.85 -17.09
C LYS A 109 -5.57 17.24 -17.68
N GLY A 110 -4.31 17.57 -17.85
CA GLY A 110 -3.89 18.88 -18.33
C GLY A 110 -3.43 19.79 -17.20
N LYS A 111 -2.65 20.81 -17.58
CA LYS A 111 -2.14 21.83 -16.67
C LYS A 111 -3.28 22.76 -16.25
N HIS A 112 -3.46 22.95 -14.94
CA HIS A 112 -4.43 23.89 -14.38
C HIS A 112 -3.88 24.74 -13.22
N ALA A 113 -2.55 24.63 -12.96
CA ALA A 113 -1.83 25.45 -12.00
C ALA A 113 -0.41 25.75 -12.51
N ASP A 114 0.26 26.73 -11.94
CA ASP A 114 1.62 27.12 -12.35
C ASP A 114 2.69 26.14 -11.89
N SER A 115 2.47 25.49 -10.75
CA SER A 115 3.40 24.53 -10.16
C SER A 115 2.77 23.14 -10.05
N LEU A 116 3.60 22.10 -10.17
CA LEU A 116 3.21 20.72 -10.04
C LEU A 116 3.86 20.06 -8.81
N PHE A 117 3.10 19.33 -8.07
CA PHE A 117 3.56 18.37 -7.07
C PHE A 117 3.21 16.96 -7.53
N LEU A 118 4.22 16.10 -7.76
CA LEU A 118 4.05 14.69 -8.09
C LEU A 118 4.31 13.85 -6.85
N ALA A 119 3.27 13.18 -6.35
CA ALA A 119 3.34 12.30 -5.18
C ALA A 119 3.59 10.84 -5.58
N VAL A 120 4.52 10.17 -4.88
CA VAL A 120 4.86 8.76 -5.08
C VAL A 120 4.64 8.01 -3.76
N HIS A 121 3.71 7.05 -3.77
CA HIS A 121 3.30 6.31 -2.56
C HIS A 121 4.40 5.36 -2.05
N GLY A 122 4.34 5.00 -0.77
CA GLY A 122 5.14 3.93 -0.19
C GLY A 122 4.57 2.54 -0.48
N ASN A 123 5.28 1.49 -0.03
CA ASN A 123 4.73 0.13 -0.06
C ASN A 123 3.51 0.03 0.85
N THR A 124 2.58 -0.87 0.53
CA THR A 124 1.29 -1.04 1.20
C THR A 124 0.35 0.16 1.12
N GLN A 125 0.65 1.10 0.23
CA GLN A 125 -0.16 2.27 -0.08
C GLN A 125 -0.64 2.25 -1.53
N ASN A 126 -1.25 3.34 -1.97
CA ASN A 126 -1.68 3.58 -3.35
C ASN A 126 -1.58 5.07 -3.71
N GLY A 127 -1.78 5.42 -4.97
CA GLY A 127 -1.73 6.81 -5.42
C GLY A 127 -2.77 7.72 -4.75
N GLN A 128 -3.92 7.19 -4.35
CA GLN A 128 -4.94 7.96 -3.63
C GLN A 128 -4.49 8.28 -2.20
N THR A 129 -3.83 7.33 -1.52
CA THR A 129 -3.22 7.57 -0.21
C THR A 129 -2.13 8.63 -0.31
N ALA A 130 -1.21 8.51 -1.29
CA ALA A 130 -0.18 9.52 -1.49
C ALA A 130 -0.78 10.92 -1.72
N ARG A 131 -1.83 11.02 -2.53
CA ARG A 131 -2.55 12.29 -2.72
C ARG A 131 -3.10 12.84 -1.42
N ALA A 132 -3.76 12.02 -0.61
CA ALA A 132 -4.36 12.44 0.66
C ALA A 132 -3.30 12.89 1.69
N ASP A 133 -2.13 12.26 1.69
CA ASP A 133 -1.03 12.61 2.59
C ASP A 133 -0.37 13.95 2.24
N TRP A 134 -0.25 14.27 0.95
CA TRP A 134 0.40 15.51 0.49
C TRP A 134 -0.55 16.70 0.32
N GLU A 135 -1.84 16.48 0.09
CA GLU A 135 -2.83 17.54 -0.13
C GLU A 135 -2.88 18.59 1.01
N PRO A 136 -2.82 18.22 2.31
CA PRO A 136 -2.82 19.19 3.40
C PRO A 136 -1.60 20.13 3.41
N ILE A 137 -0.44 19.63 2.94
CA ILE A 137 0.81 20.39 2.89
C ILE A 137 0.77 21.49 1.81
N LEU A 138 0.14 21.18 0.68
CA LEU A 138 0.00 22.12 -0.44
C LEU A 138 -1.06 23.19 -0.17
N GLY A 139 -1.93 22.95 0.79
CA GLY A 139 -3.00 23.86 1.18
C GLY A 139 -4.08 24.02 0.09
N LYS A 140 -5.00 24.96 0.31
CA LYS A 140 -6.09 25.27 -0.64
C LYS A 140 -5.66 26.27 -1.74
N SER A 141 -4.35 26.36 -2.02
CA SER A 141 -3.83 27.27 -3.03
C SER A 141 -4.04 26.69 -4.43
N ASN A 142 -4.64 27.48 -5.31
CA ASN A 142 -4.74 27.14 -6.73
C ASN A 142 -3.38 27.23 -7.47
N SER A 143 -2.27 27.55 -6.76
CA SER A 143 -0.93 27.65 -7.34
C SER A 143 -0.29 26.28 -7.61
N TRP A 144 -0.77 25.23 -6.94
CA TRP A 144 -0.24 23.87 -7.04
C TRP A 144 -1.26 22.90 -7.62
N GLN A 145 -0.82 22.13 -8.59
CA GLN A 145 -1.50 20.93 -9.07
C GLN A 145 -0.88 19.72 -8.39
N LEU A 146 -1.67 18.90 -7.75
CA LEU A 146 -1.24 17.64 -7.12
C LEU A 146 -1.60 16.46 -8.01
N GLU A 147 -0.58 15.74 -8.43
CA GLU A 147 -0.73 14.47 -9.15
C GLU A 147 -0.07 13.34 -8.35
N ALA A 148 -0.56 12.13 -8.53
CA ALA A 148 0.02 10.96 -7.88
C ALA A 148 0.16 9.82 -8.89
N ILE A 149 1.26 9.07 -8.76
CA ILE A 149 1.49 7.88 -9.57
C ILE A 149 1.16 6.62 -8.78
N GLN A 150 0.48 5.67 -9.44
CA GLN A 150 0.15 4.35 -8.92
C GLN A 150 1.11 3.32 -9.49
N SER A 151 1.72 2.52 -8.61
CA SER A 151 2.52 1.36 -9.01
C SER A 151 1.67 0.31 -9.74
N ALA A 152 2.31 -0.45 -10.62
CA ALA A 152 1.71 -1.59 -11.31
C ALA A 152 1.73 -2.89 -10.48
N GLU A 153 2.33 -2.90 -9.29
CA GLU A 153 2.53 -4.12 -8.51
C GLU A 153 1.56 -4.18 -7.33
N PRO A 154 0.49 -4.98 -7.43
CA PRO A 154 -0.42 -5.19 -6.30
C PRO A 154 0.30 -5.84 -5.12
N ASP A 155 0.03 -5.39 -3.90
CA ASP A 155 0.56 -5.94 -2.66
C ASP A 155 -0.51 -6.63 -1.82
N GLY A 156 -1.70 -6.07 -1.82
CA GLY A 156 -2.91 -6.57 -1.20
C GLY A 156 -4.12 -5.87 -1.80
N TYR A 157 -5.32 -6.17 -1.32
CA TYR A 157 -6.53 -5.52 -1.79
C TYR A 157 -6.48 -3.99 -1.61
N GLY A 158 -6.46 -3.28 -2.72
CA GLY A 158 -6.39 -1.81 -2.73
C GLY A 158 -5.02 -1.22 -2.38
N THR A 159 -4.00 -2.03 -2.21
CA THR A 159 -2.63 -1.58 -1.89
C THR A 159 -1.63 -2.11 -2.89
N TYR A 160 -0.53 -1.35 -3.04
CA TYR A 160 0.51 -1.60 -4.04
C TYR A 160 1.89 -1.45 -3.42
N ARG A 161 2.90 -1.97 -4.12
CA ARG A 161 4.31 -1.86 -3.75
C ARG A 161 5.16 -1.48 -4.94
N TRP A 162 6.35 -1.03 -4.67
CA TRP A 162 7.38 -0.83 -5.67
C TRP A 162 8.37 -1.98 -5.63
N ARG A 163 8.68 -2.56 -6.77
CA ARG A 163 9.83 -3.44 -6.90
C ARG A 163 11.08 -2.60 -7.03
N TYR A 164 12.19 -3.09 -6.45
CA TYR A 164 13.49 -2.45 -6.60
C TYR A 164 14.16 -2.83 -7.92
N ASP A 165 13.41 -2.75 -9.03
CA ASP A 165 13.82 -3.08 -10.38
C ASP A 165 13.72 -1.89 -11.34
N GLY A 166 14.30 -2.06 -12.56
CA GLY A 166 14.33 -1.02 -13.57
C GLY A 166 12.93 -0.59 -14.05
N ALA A 167 11.94 -1.49 -14.05
CA ALA A 167 10.61 -1.19 -14.54
C ALA A 167 9.85 -0.24 -13.61
N SER A 168 10.02 -0.42 -12.29
CA SER A 168 9.32 0.40 -11.30
C SER A 168 9.79 1.86 -11.33
N TYR A 169 11.10 2.12 -11.27
CA TYR A 169 11.56 3.52 -11.33
C TYR A 169 11.43 4.13 -12.73
N ALA A 170 11.46 3.32 -13.80
CA ALA A 170 11.18 3.81 -15.14
C ALA A 170 9.74 4.32 -15.29
N ALA A 171 8.76 3.68 -14.65
CA ALA A 171 7.37 4.15 -14.64
C ALA A 171 7.24 5.53 -13.95
N VAL A 172 7.96 5.74 -12.84
CA VAL A 172 8.03 7.04 -12.17
C VAL A 172 8.74 8.08 -13.04
N ALA A 173 9.87 7.70 -13.65
CA ALA A 173 10.60 8.57 -14.57
C ALA A 173 9.74 9.02 -15.75
N GLN A 174 9.00 8.12 -16.37
CA GLN A 174 8.08 8.44 -17.49
C GLN A 174 7.01 9.46 -17.06
N ALA A 175 6.46 9.33 -15.86
CA ALA A 175 5.51 10.31 -15.33
C ALA A 175 6.18 11.69 -15.14
N MET A 176 7.40 11.74 -14.60
CA MET A 176 8.18 12.98 -14.44
C MET A 176 8.49 13.62 -15.80
N GLU A 177 8.99 12.85 -16.75
CA GLU A 177 9.32 13.29 -18.11
C GLU A 177 8.08 13.81 -18.85
N ALA A 178 6.95 13.14 -18.72
CA ALA A 178 5.69 13.59 -19.31
C ALA A 178 5.26 14.97 -18.80
N MET A 179 5.67 15.36 -17.60
CA MET A 179 5.34 16.65 -16.99
C MET A 179 6.34 17.77 -17.33
N GLN A 180 7.57 17.44 -17.64
CA GLN A 180 8.63 18.42 -17.91
C GLN A 180 8.30 19.37 -19.07
N GLY A 181 7.66 18.86 -20.13
CA GLY A 181 7.30 19.65 -21.32
C GLY A 181 6.01 20.46 -21.20
N GLN A 182 5.32 20.44 -20.05
CA GLN A 182 3.97 21.02 -19.91
C GLN A 182 3.96 22.49 -19.48
N GLY A 183 5.12 23.11 -19.37
CA GLY A 183 5.25 24.54 -19.05
C GLY A 183 4.92 24.88 -17.60
N TYR A 184 5.12 23.97 -16.65
CA TYR A 184 5.09 24.29 -15.22
C TYR A 184 6.30 25.16 -14.87
N GLN A 185 6.08 26.17 -14.02
CA GLN A 185 7.16 27.03 -13.49
C GLN A 185 8.02 26.28 -12.47
N ARG A 186 7.42 25.30 -11.79
CA ARG A 186 8.09 24.48 -10.80
C ARG A 186 7.48 23.07 -10.77
N ILE A 187 8.35 22.06 -10.70
CA ILE A 187 7.98 20.65 -10.51
C ILE A 187 8.66 20.13 -9.23
N VAL A 188 7.88 19.78 -8.24
CA VAL A 188 8.34 19.16 -7.00
C VAL A 188 7.85 17.73 -6.96
N CYS A 189 8.72 16.78 -6.60
CA CYS A 189 8.35 15.38 -6.42
C CYS A 189 8.49 15.01 -4.96
N GLY A 190 7.43 14.43 -4.37
CA GLY A 190 7.39 13.94 -3.00
C GLY A 190 7.20 12.44 -2.93
N GLY A 191 8.02 11.75 -2.14
CA GLY A 191 7.92 10.31 -1.92
C GLY A 191 7.82 9.97 -0.45
N PHE A 192 7.16 8.85 -0.16
CA PHE A 192 7.14 8.22 1.15
C PHE A 192 7.79 6.84 1.08
N SER A 193 8.72 6.53 2.03
CA SER A 193 9.34 5.20 2.14
C SER A 193 9.89 4.69 0.79
N ALA A 194 9.39 3.57 0.25
CA ALA A 194 9.79 3.02 -1.05
C ALA A 194 9.60 4.00 -2.23
N GLY A 195 8.64 4.93 -2.13
CA GLY A 195 8.47 6.00 -3.12
C GLY A 195 9.66 6.93 -3.19
N CYS A 196 10.39 7.14 -2.09
CA CYS A 196 11.63 7.91 -2.07
C CYS A 196 12.71 7.23 -2.92
N ASP A 197 12.87 5.92 -2.77
CA ASP A 197 13.84 5.15 -3.55
C ASP A 197 13.51 5.20 -5.06
N MET A 198 12.23 5.11 -5.41
CA MET A 198 11.80 5.22 -6.81
C MET A 198 12.14 6.60 -7.39
N LEU A 199 11.88 7.69 -6.66
CA LEU A 199 12.22 9.04 -7.09
C LEU A 199 13.72 9.22 -7.24
N LEU A 200 14.52 8.79 -6.26
CA LEU A 200 15.98 8.87 -6.32
C LEU A 200 16.53 8.10 -7.52
N ARG A 201 16.07 6.86 -7.74
CA ARG A 201 16.48 6.06 -8.91
C ARG A 201 16.07 6.70 -10.22
N SER A 202 14.87 7.28 -10.30
CA SER A 202 14.42 7.99 -11.50
C SER A 202 15.37 9.11 -11.87
N VAL A 203 15.75 9.97 -10.93
CA VAL A 203 16.65 11.10 -11.23
C VAL A 203 18.12 10.71 -11.40
N LEU A 204 18.56 9.59 -10.80
CA LEU A 204 19.94 9.13 -10.89
C LEU A 204 20.22 8.29 -12.15
N PHE A 205 19.24 7.53 -12.61
CA PHE A 205 19.44 6.51 -13.67
C PHE A 205 18.67 6.80 -14.97
N THR A 206 17.91 7.91 -15.04
CA THR A 206 17.19 8.35 -16.25
C THR A 206 17.39 9.85 -16.50
N ASP A 207 16.74 10.36 -17.54
CA ASP A 207 16.73 11.79 -17.88
C ASP A 207 15.61 12.57 -17.14
N ALA A 208 14.86 11.92 -16.26
CA ALA A 208 13.83 12.56 -15.45
C ALA A 208 14.43 13.63 -14.52
N ARG A 209 13.80 14.78 -14.47
CA ARG A 209 14.24 15.93 -13.65
C ARG A 209 13.06 16.54 -12.92
N CYS A 210 13.35 17.15 -11.79
CA CYS A 210 12.44 18.04 -11.06
C CYS A 210 13.25 19.13 -10.34
N ASP A 211 12.58 20.16 -9.90
CA ASP A 211 13.25 21.29 -9.21
C ASP A 211 13.60 20.94 -7.76
N MET A 212 12.82 20.02 -7.14
CA MET A 212 13.01 19.60 -5.75
C MET A 212 12.49 18.18 -5.53
N LEU A 213 13.22 17.41 -4.72
CA LEU A 213 12.76 16.14 -4.13
C LEU A 213 12.48 16.35 -2.65
N ILE A 214 11.33 15.84 -2.19
CA ILE A 214 10.97 15.72 -0.77
C ILE A 214 10.86 14.24 -0.45
N LEU A 215 11.71 13.75 0.45
CA LEU A 215 11.83 12.35 0.79
C LEU A 215 11.46 12.18 2.27
N GLN A 216 10.44 11.37 2.55
CA GLN A 216 9.86 11.18 3.88
C GLN A 216 9.92 9.72 4.34
#